data_f7562d614e072526d9c50e58cb247f29
#
_entry.id   f7562d614e072526d9c50e58cb247f29
#
_cell.length_a   1.000
_cell.length_b   1.000
_cell.length_c   1.000
_cell.angle_alpha   90.00
_cell.angle_beta   90.00
_cell.angle_gamma   90.00
#
_symmetry.space_group_name_H-M   'P 1'
#
loop_
_entity.id
_entity.type
_entity.pdbx_description
1 polymer ?
#
loop_
_entity_poly.entity_id
_entity_poly.type
_entity_poly.pdbx_seq_one_letter_code
_entity_poly.pdbx_strand_id
1 'polypeptide(L)'
;ASSQLARLKPQDSVGWLFVGSCSLLTGTAVGLSYAGGPYAWVLGQVVLSVALLQWFILLHEAGHCTLFRTRALNTFFGHIASFFALIPFHSWKLIHDRHHVWTGWQDLDATTEPLVPRTLKRHERFLVNLCWKTWLPLFSIIYRLNNFWNLPRLRHFVSETHHPRILKNIAFLLVSYGIVVYWLGLLQLVSLAGLAVFLTLVYQDPLLLSQHTHIPQHLSRGQKVKPFSPLEQEPFT
;
A
#
# COMPACT_ATOMS: atom_id res chain seq x y z
N ALA A 1 0.03 -7.31 32.84
CA ALA A 1 -0.47 -7.28 31.46
C ALA A 1 -1.24 -5.97 31.13
N SER A 2 -2.15 -5.48 31.98
CA SER A 2 -2.95 -4.25 31.70
C SER A 2 -2.12 -2.96 31.62
N SER A 3 -1.03 -2.84 32.39
CA SER A 3 -0.15 -1.66 32.39
C SER A 3 0.77 -1.58 31.14
N GLN A 4 1.12 -2.71 30.55
CA GLN A 4 1.91 -2.74 29.31
C GLN A 4 1.04 -2.42 28.09
N LEU A 5 -0.19 -2.92 28.04
CA LEU A 5 -1.14 -2.59 26.97
C LEU A 5 -1.55 -1.10 26.96
N ALA A 6 -1.55 -0.44 28.14
CA ALA A 6 -1.81 0.99 28.20
C ALA A 6 -0.70 1.84 27.55
N ARG A 7 0.53 1.31 27.44
CA ARG A 7 1.66 1.96 26.75
C ARG A 7 1.57 1.87 25.22
N LEU A 8 0.75 0.98 24.68
CA LEU A 8 0.53 0.80 23.25
C LEU A 8 -0.54 1.72 22.66
N LYS A 9 -1.08 2.68 23.45
CA LYS A 9 -2.04 3.66 22.92
C LYS A 9 -1.36 4.64 21.97
N PRO A 10 -2.01 4.99 20.85
CA PRO A 10 -1.48 6.00 19.92
C PRO A 10 -1.13 7.29 20.66
N GLN A 11 -0.02 7.91 20.25
CA GLN A 11 0.42 9.21 20.75
C GLN A 11 0.32 10.24 19.62
N ASP A 12 -0.53 11.25 19.78
CA ASP A 12 -0.77 12.24 18.72
C ASP A 12 0.51 12.99 18.34
N SER A 13 1.44 13.21 19.30
CA SER A 13 2.76 13.81 19.03
C SER A 13 3.60 13.00 18.04
N VAL A 14 3.58 11.66 18.17
CA VAL A 14 4.26 10.75 17.23
C VAL A 14 3.58 10.79 15.86
N GLY A 15 2.23 10.79 15.83
CA GLY A 15 1.46 10.94 14.59
C GLY A 15 1.80 12.23 13.86
N TRP A 16 1.85 13.37 14.57
CA TRP A 16 2.22 14.65 13.97
C TRP A 16 3.66 14.70 13.50
N LEU A 17 4.60 14.10 14.26
CA LEU A 17 6.00 13.99 13.83
C LEU A 17 6.10 13.17 12.54
N PHE A 18 5.36 12.07 12.44
CA PHE A 18 5.38 11.22 11.26
C PHE A 18 4.79 11.94 10.03
N VAL A 19 3.64 12.59 10.16
CA VAL A 19 3.05 13.43 9.10
C VAL A 19 4.01 14.55 8.69
N GLY A 20 4.61 15.23 9.66
CA GLY A 20 5.60 16.29 9.42
C GLY A 20 6.82 15.79 8.66
N SER A 21 7.36 14.61 9.01
CA SER A 21 8.50 14.01 8.32
C SER A 21 8.16 13.62 6.88
N CYS A 22 7.00 12.99 6.63
CA CYS A 22 6.53 12.68 5.30
C CYS A 22 6.39 13.95 4.43
N SER A 23 5.79 14.99 4.99
CA SER A 23 5.59 16.28 4.29
C SER A 23 6.92 16.98 4.01
N LEU A 24 7.83 17.00 4.97
CA LEU A 24 9.16 17.60 4.82
C LEU A 24 9.98 16.89 3.75
N LEU A 25 10.03 15.55 3.78
CA LEU A 25 10.73 14.76 2.76
C LEU A 25 10.14 14.97 1.38
N THR A 26 8.82 15.01 1.26
CA THR A 26 8.14 15.27 -0.01
C THR A 26 8.48 16.67 -0.51
N GLY A 27 8.39 17.71 0.33
CA GLY A 27 8.75 19.07 -0.02
C GLY A 27 10.21 19.22 -0.43
N THR A 28 11.13 18.60 0.33
CA THR A 28 12.57 18.57 0.01
C THR A 28 12.83 17.89 -1.34
N ALA A 29 12.21 16.74 -1.60
CA ALA A 29 12.37 16.02 -2.84
C ALA A 29 11.88 16.82 -4.05
N VAL A 30 10.72 17.47 -3.92
CA VAL A 30 10.17 18.37 -4.95
C VAL A 30 11.10 19.57 -5.16
N GLY A 31 11.55 20.22 -4.08
CA GLY A 31 12.51 21.33 -4.15
C GLY A 31 13.81 20.95 -4.87
N LEU A 32 14.39 19.80 -4.53
CA LEU A 32 15.59 19.26 -5.21
C LEU A 32 15.34 19.00 -6.69
N SER A 33 14.18 18.45 -7.04
CA SER A 33 13.82 18.17 -8.44
C SER A 33 13.65 19.46 -9.27
N TYR A 34 13.31 20.58 -8.64
CA TYR A 34 13.20 21.90 -9.29
C TYR A 34 14.46 22.77 -9.19
N ALA A 35 15.30 22.55 -8.17
CA ALA A 35 16.49 23.41 -7.92
C ALA A 35 17.56 23.35 -9.01
N GLY A 36 17.42 22.42 -9.94
CA GLY A 36 18.23 22.40 -11.15
C GLY A 36 19.46 21.49 -11.07
N GLY A 37 19.81 20.94 -12.25
CA GLY A 37 20.92 20.05 -12.45
C GLY A 37 20.56 18.58 -12.22
N PRO A 38 21.20 17.70 -13.01
CA PRO A 38 20.86 16.27 -13.04
C PRO A 38 21.09 15.57 -11.70
N TYR A 39 22.11 15.96 -10.95
CA TYR A 39 22.42 15.35 -9.65
C TYR A 39 21.36 15.68 -8.59
N ALA A 40 20.93 16.94 -8.53
CA ALA A 40 19.87 17.36 -7.60
C ALA A 40 18.55 16.67 -7.94
N TRP A 41 18.23 16.56 -9.23
CA TRP A 41 17.05 15.82 -9.68
C TRP A 41 17.09 14.34 -9.28
N VAL A 42 18.21 13.63 -9.53
CA VAL A 42 18.37 12.22 -9.10
C VAL A 42 18.20 12.08 -7.60
N LEU A 43 18.87 12.94 -6.82
CA LEU A 43 18.71 12.94 -5.36
C LEU A 43 17.26 13.19 -4.94
N GLY A 44 16.58 14.13 -5.60
CA GLY A 44 15.16 14.40 -5.39
C GLY A 44 14.28 13.17 -5.64
N GLN A 45 14.54 12.41 -6.71
CA GLN A 45 13.81 11.17 -6.99
C GLN A 45 14.04 10.08 -5.92
N VAL A 46 15.28 9.94 -5.45
CA VAL A 46 15.60 9.00 -4.36
C VAL A 46 14.90 9.40 -3.06
N VAL A 47 14.99 10.67 -2.67
CA VAL A 47 14.31 11.19 -1.46
C VAL A 47 12.79 11.05 -1.60
N LEU A 48 12.22 11.34 -2.76
CA LEU A 48 10.78 11.19 -3.00
C LEU A 48 10.37 9.71 -2.90
N SER A 49 11.17 8.78 -3.40
CA SER A 49 10.84 7.35 -3.29
C SER A 49 10.76 6.89 -1.84
N VAL A 50 11.66 7.37 -0.98
CA VAL A 50 11.59 7.11 0.47
C VAL A 50 10.35 7.77 1.09
N ALA A 51 10.04 9.01 0.70
CA ALA A 51 8.83 9.70 1.16
C ALA A 51 7.55 8.94 0.76
N LEU A 52 7.47 8.42 -0.46
CA LEU A 52 6.32 7.62 -0.93
C LEU A 52 6.16 6.33 -0.13
N LEU A 53 7.26 5.66 0.24
CA LEU A 53 7.20 4.51 1.15
C LEU A 53 6.68 4.93 2.53
N GLN A 54 7.18 6.04 3.09
CA GLN A 54 6.68 6.54 4.36
C GLN A 54 5.19 6.90 4.32
N TRP A 55 4.71 7.50 3.22
CA TRP A 55 3.29 7.73 3.01
C TRP A 55 2.48 6.42 2.99
N PHE A 56 3.03 5.35 2.42
CA PHE A 56 2.39 4.03 2.50
C PHE A 56 2.34 3.49 3.93
N ILE A 57 3.43 3.62 4.71
CA ILE A 57 3.44 3.22 6.12
C ILE A 57 2.43 4.07 6.93
N LEU A 58 2.34 5.38 6.66
CA LEU A 58 1.35 6.26 7.28
C LEU A 58 -0.09 5.84 6.94
N LEU A 59 -0.35 5.45 5.69
CA LEU A 59 -1.63 4.87 5.28
C LEU A 59 -1.96 3.62 6.08
N HIS A 60 -0.96 2.75 6.29
CA HIS A 60 -1.07 1.52 7.07
C HIS A 60 -1.46 1.81 8.53
N GLU A 61 -0.70 2.66 9.22
CA GLU A 61 -0.98 3.04 10.61
C GLU A 61 -2.34 3.75 10.75
N ALA A 62 -2.69 4.63 9.81
CA ALA A 62 -3.99 5.28 9.78
C ALA A 62 -5.14 4.26 9.58
N GLY A 63 -4.94 3.23 8.77
CA GLY A 63 -5.88 2.14 8.56
C GLY A 63 -6.16 1.34 9.83
N HIS A 64 -5.14 1.06 10.63
CA HIS A 64 -5.25 0.42 11.92
C HIS A 64 -5.74 1.35 13.05
N CYS A 65 -5.90 2.63 12.80
CA CYS A 65 -6.21 3.64 13.82
C CYS A 65 -5.13 3.75 14.91
N THR A 66 -3.86 3.49 14.55
CA THR A 66 -2.69 3.55 15.45
C THR A 66 -1.88 4.84 15.30
N LEU A 67 -2.11 5.63 14.23
CA LEU A 67 -1.40 6.88 13.98
C LEU A 67 -1.81 7.99 14.96
N PHE A 68 -3.11 8.14 15.23
CA PHE A 68 -3.68 9.14 16.15
C PHE A 68 -4.70 8.50 17.08
N ARG A 69 -4.95 9.14 18.24
CA ARG A 69 -5.99 8.71 19.18
C ARG A 69 -7.38 8.84 18.59
N THR A 70 -7.63 9.86 17.77
CA THR A 70 -8.94 10.12 17.20
C THR A 70 -9.11 9.43 15.85
N ARG A 71 -10.22 8.71 15.70
CA ARG A 71 -10.54 8.02 14.44
C ARG A 71 -10.68 8.97 13.26
N ALA A 72 -11.16 10.21 13.51
CA ALA A 72 -11.31 11.21 12.45
C ALA A 72 -9.96 11.62 11.85
N LEU A 73 -8.93 11.85 12.70
CA LEU A 73 -7.57 12.17 12.22
C LEU A 73 -6.95 11.00 11.45
N ASN A 74 -7.12 9.76 11.94
CA ASN A 74 -6.65 8.59 11.20
C ASN A 74 -7.30 8.52 9.82
N THR A 75 -8.61 8.71 9.72
CA THR A 75 -9.32 8.69 8.43
C THR A 75 -8.85 9.81 7.52
N PHE A 76 -8.71 11.02 8.02
CA PHE A 76 -8.28 12.20 7.26
C PHE A 76 -6.87 11.99 6.69
N PHE A 77 -5.90 11.65 7.54
CA PHE A 77 -4.51 11.41 7.09
C PHE A 77 -4.37 10.12 6.28
N GLY A 78 -5.21 9.13 6.51
CA GLY A 78 -5.31 7.96 5.66
C GLY A 78 -5.69 8.31 4.21
N HIS A 79 -6.61 9.25 4.00
CA HIS A 79 -6.95 9.75 2.67
C HIS A 79 -5.83 10.56 2.02
N ILE A 80 -5.13 11.41 2.79
CA ILE A 80 -3.96 12.14 2.28
C ILE A 80 -2.87 11.15 1.88
N ALA A 81 -2.55 10.20 2.75
CA ALA A 81 -1.54 9.19 2.49
C ALA A 81 -1.89 8.33 1.28
N SER A 82 -3.17 8.02 1.08
CA SER A 82 -3.65 7.22 -0.06
C SER A 82 -3.36 7.90 -1.41
N PHE A 83 -3.38 9.25 -1.46
CA PHE A 83 -3.00 10.00 -2.65
C PHE A 83 -1.54 9.74 -3.03
N PHE A 84 -0.61 9.85 -2.08
CA PHE A 84 0.81 9.61 -2.31
C PHE A 84 1.16 8.12 -2.50
N ALA A 85 0.49 7.24 -1.78
CA ALA A 85 0.67 5.79 -1.91
C ALA A 85 0.06 5.21 -3.19
N LEU A 86 -0.74 5.98 -3.95
CA LEU A 86 -1.46 5.55 -5.16
C LEU A 86 -2.40 4.36 -4.90
N ILE A 87 -3.00 4.30 -3.71
CA ILE A 87 -3.88 3.22 -3.27
C ILE A 87 -5.12 3.81 -2.59
N PRO A 88 -6.36 3.47 -3.02
CA PRO A 88 -7.57 3.98 -2.36
C PRO A 88 -7.68 3.51 -0.91
N PHE A 89 -7.78 4.44 0.04
CA PHE A 89 -7.76 4.16 1.48
C PHE A 89 -8.82 3.16 1.93
N HIS A 90 -10.07 3.34 1.49
CA HIS A 90 -11.16 2.44 1.91
C HIS A 90 -11.02 1.03 1.35
N SER A 91 -10.64 0.90 0.07
CA SER A 91 -10.39 -0.42 -0.53
C SER A 91 -9.25 -1.12 0.18
N TRP A 92 -8.14 -0.40 0.38
CA TRP A 92 -6.96 -0.93 1.04
C TRP A 92 -7.30 -1.39 2.47
N LYS A 93 -7.93 -0.52 3.26
CA LYS A 93 -8.29 -0.87 4.65
C LYS A 93 -9.13 -2.13 4.74
N LEU A 94 -10.18 -2.26 3.93
CA LEU A 94 -11.10 -3.39 3.99
C LEU A 94 -10.42 -4.70 3.54
N ILE A 95 -9.59 -4.64 2.52
CA ILE A 95 -8.80 -5.80 2.05
C ILE A 95 -7.74 -6.17 3.10
N HIS A 96 -7.09 -5.17 3.69
CA HIS A 96 -6.06 -5.36 4.71
C HIS A 96 -6.63 -5.91 6.02
N ASP A 97 -7.78 -5.40 6.49
CA ASP A 97 -8.51 -5.96 7.64
C ASP A 97 -8.86 -7.45 7.38
N ARG A 98 -9.27 -7.78 6.15
CA ARG A 98 -9.54 -9.17 5.76
C ARG A 98 -8.27 -10.02 5.70
N HIS A 99 -7.16 -9.45 5.22
CA HIS A 99 -5.86 -10.08 5.25
C HIS A 99 -5.48 -10.51 6.68
N HIS A 100 -5.58 -9.61 7.66
CA HIS A 100 -5.31 -9.95 9.06
C HIS A 100 -6.19 -11.08 9.61
N VAL A 101 -7.42 -11.21 9.13
CA VAL A 101 -8.30 -12.32 9.54
C VAL A 101 -7.87 -13.64 8.92
N TRP A 102 -7.47 -13.63 7.63
CA TRP A 102 -7.26 -14.86 6.87
C TRP A 102 -5.79 -15.15 6.55
N THR A 103 -4.85 -14.40 7.11
CA THR A 103 -3.41 -14.67 6.97
C THR A 103 -3.11 -16.13 7.32
N GLY A 104 -2.36 -16.80 6.44
CA GLY A 104 -2.09 -18.24 6.53
C GLY A 104 -3.03 -19.12 5.70
N TRP A 105 -4.21 -18.63 5.32
CA TRP A 105 -5.13 -19.29 4.38
C TRP A 105 -5.07 -18.62 3.01
N GLN A 106 -4.21 -19.08 2.13
CA GLN A 106 -3.84 -18.41 0.89
C GLN A 106 -5.04 -18.15 -0.06
N ASP A 107 -6.00 -19.06 -0.11
CA ASP A 107 -7.19 -18.98 -0.96
C ASP A 107 -8.36 -18.17 -0.34
N LEU A 108 -8.28 -17.81 0.94
CA LEU A 108 -9.29 -17.01 1.66
C LEU A 108 -8.82 -15.58 1.91
N ASP A 109 -7.52 -15.37 1.97
CA ASP A 109 -6.91 -14.06 2.08
C ASP A 109 -6.94 -13.35 0.73
N ALA A 110 -7.65 -12.25 0.66
CA ALA A 110 -7.82 -11.47 -0.56
C ALA A 110 -6.49 -10.99 -1.18
N THR A 111 -5.43 -10.85 -0.38
CA THR A 111 -4.11 -10.39 -0.84
C THR A 111 -3.29 -11.52 -1.46
N THR A 112 -3.45 -12.75 -0.99
CA THR A 112 -2.67 -13.92 -1.44
C THR A 112 -3.45 -14.85 -2.37
N GLU A 113 -4.77 -14.73 -2.44
CA GLU A 113 -5.60 -15.56 -3.32
C GLU A 113 -5.11 -15.57 -4.79
N PRO A 114 -4.68 -14.45 -5.40
CA PRO A 114 -4.15 -14.48 -6.76
C PRO A 114 -2.80 -15.19 -6.89
N LEU A 115 -2.13 -15.46 -5.77
CA LEU A 115 -0.83 -16.11 -5.70
C LEU A 115 -0.93 -17.61 -5.44
N VAL A 116 -2.14 -18.17 -5.31
CA VAL A 116 -2.35 -19.61 -5.17
C VAL A 116 -1.62 -20.35 -6.30
N PRO A 117 -0.77 -21.34 -5.97
CA PRO A 117 0.02 -22.06 -6.96
C PRO A 117 -0.83 -22.66 -8.07
N ARG A 118 -0.48 -22.34 -9.31
CA ARG A 118 -1.10 -22.89 -10.51
C ARG A 118 -0.07 -23.12 -11.59
N THR A 119 -0.38 -23.97 -12.54
CA THR A 119 0.46 -24.15 -13.72
C THR A 119 0.44 -22.89 -14.59
N LEU A 120 1.60 -22.23 -14.72
CA LEU A 120 1.74 -21.06 -15.56
C LEU A 120 1.85 -21.46 -17.04
N LYS A 121 1.17 -20.72 -17.90
CA LYS A 121 1.34 -20.79 -19.36
C LYS A 121 2.75 -20.32 -19.76
N ARG A 122 3.21 -20.70 -20.95
CA ARG A 122 4.57 -20.37 -21.43
C ARG A 122 4.87 -18.87 -21.42
N HIS A 123 3.92 -18.04 -21.87
CA HIS A 123 4.08 -16.58 -21.88
C HIS A 123 4.05 -15.97 -20.48
N GLU A 124 3.24 -16.48 -19.57
CA GLU A 124 3.19 -16.02 -18.17
C GLU A 124 4.54 -16.31 -17.49
N ARG A 125 5.09 -17.52 -17.69
CA ARG A 125 6.40 -17.90 -17.16
C ARG A 125 7.52 -17.02 -17.72
N PHE A 126 7.46 -16.71 -19.02
CA PHE A 126 8.39 -15.77 -19.64
C PHE A 126 8.33 -14.38 -18.99
N LEU A 127 7.12 -13.82 -18.80
CA LEU A 127 6.94 -12.51 -18.15
C LEU A 127 7.42 -12.51 -16.70
N VAL A 128 7.10 -13.55 -15.94
CA VAL A 128 7.61 -13.70 -14.56
C VAL A 128 9.13 -13.67 -14.56
N ASN A 129 9.78 -14.50 -15.39
CA ASN A 129 11.23 -14.57 -15.46
C ASN A 129 11.85 -13.23 -15.92
N LEU A 130 11.22 -12.54 -16.88
CA LEU A 130 11.67 -11.23 -17.33
C LEU A 130 11.65 -10.21 -16.21
N CYS A 131 10.51 -10.09 -15.51
CA CYS A 131 10.36 -9.16 -14.39
C CYS A 131 11.37 -9.41 -13.27
N TRP A 132 11.59 -10.68 -12.89
CA TRP A 132 12.61 -11.03 -11.91
C TRP A 132 14.04 -10.69 -12.35
N LYS A 133 14.38 -10.94 -13.61
CA LYS A 133 15.72 -10.66 -14.14
C LYS A 133 16.01 -9.16 -14.30
N THR A 134 14.99 -8.39 -14.63
CA THR A 134 15.14 -6.95 -14.95
C THR A 134 14.70 -6.03 -13.82
N TRP A 135 14.22 -6.57 -12.70
CA TRP A 135 13.63 -5.81 -11.59
C TRP A 135 12.46 -4.91 -12.03
N LEU A 136 11.76 -5.30 -13.10
CA LEU A 136 10.59 -4.57 -13.58
C LEU A 136 9.40 -4.84 -12.65
N PRO A 137 8.83 -3.83 -11.95
CA PRO A 137 7.80 -4.02 -10.93
C PRO A 137 6.39 -4.18 -11.52
N LEU A 138 6.26 -4.91 -12.64
CA LEU A 138 4.99 -5.10 -13.32
C LEU A 138 3.97 -5.84 -12.44
N PHE A 139 4.44 -6.85 -11.69
CA PHE A 139 3.56 -7.61 -10.80
C PHE A 139 3.09 -6.80 -9.61
N SER A 140 3.92 -5.87 -9.09
CA SER A 140 3.52 -4.90 -8.06
C SER A 140 2.38 -4.01 -8.54
N ILE A 141 2.47 -3.53 -9.78
CA ILE A 141 1.43 -2.71 -10.40
C ILE A 141 0.15 -3.53 -10.55
N ILE A 142 0.23 -4.74 -11.14
CA ILE A 142 -0.92 -5.64 -11.33
C ILE A 142 -1.55 -5.99 -9.99
N TYR A 143 -0.75 -6.32 -8.98
CA TYR A 143 -1.20 -6.63 -7.63
C TYR A 143 -2.01 -5.47 -7.02
N ARG A 144 -1.49 -4.22 -7.08
CA ARG A 144 -2.17 -3.03 -6.55
C ARG A 144 -3.46 -2.74 -7.28
N LEU A 145 -3.44 -2.78 -8.61
CA LEU A 145 -4.64 -2.57 -9.43
C LEU A 145 -5.70 -3.62 -9.13
N ASN A 146 -5.31 -4.88 -9.05
CA ASN A 146 -6.23 -5.98 -8.82
C ASN A 146 -6.84 -5.97 -7.40
N ASN A 147 -6.03 -5.71 -6.38
CA ASN A 147 -6.49 -5.79 -5.00
C ASN A 147 -7.18 -4.52 -4.49
N PHE A 148 -6.86 -3.34 -5.04
CA PHE A 148 -7.35 -2.08 -4.44
C PHE A 148 -8.18 -1.21 -5.38
N TRP A 149 -8.05 -1.38 -6.72
CA TRP A 149 -8.75 -0.58 -7.71
C TRP A 149 -9.81 -1.36 -8.49
N ASN A 150 -9.74 -2.69 -8.50
CA ASN A 150 -10.63 -3.57 -9.25
C ASN A 150 -11.98 -3.74 -8.52
N LEU A 151 -12.93 -2.86 -8.80
CA LEU A 151 -14.28 -2.89 -8.18
C LEU A 151 -15.00 -4.24 -8.32
N PRO A 152 -15.03 -4.90 -9.51
CA PRO A 152 -15.61 -6.22 -9.65
C PRO A 152 -15.03 -7.23 -8.65
N ARG A 153 -13.70 -7.26 -8.51
CA ARG A 153 -13.03 -8.15 -7.55
C ARG A 153 -13.33 -7.76 -6.10
N LEU A 154 -13.27 -6.48 -5.76
CA LEU A 154 -13.54 -6.00 -4.40
C LEU A 154 -14.92 -6.42 -3.90
N ARG A 155 -15.93 -6.48 -4.79
CA ARG A 155 -17.28 -6.93 -4.47
C ARG A 155 -17.37 -8.36 -3.97
N HIS A 156 -16.43 -9.23 -4.32
CA HIS A 156 -16.39 -10.61 -3.81
C HIS A 156 -15.88 -10.71 -2.37
N PHE A 157 -15.05 -9.76 -1.95
CA PHE A 157 -14.40 -9.79 -0.63
C PHE A 157 -15.03 -8.84 0.39
N VAL A 158 -15.80 -7.86 -0.07
CA VAL A 158 -16.30 -6.77 0.75
C VAL A 158 -17.81 -6.68 0.68
N SER A 159 -18.46 -6.52 1.84
CA SER A 159 -19.91 -6.36 1.94
C SER A 159 -20.42 -5.19 1.09
N GLU A 160 -21.61 -5.35 0.50
CA GLU A 160 -22.28 -4.35 -0.35
C GLU A 160 -22.43 -2.98 0.34
N THR A 161 -22.58 -2.96 1.65
CA THR A 161 -22.70 -1.73 2.45
C THR A 161 -21.48 -0.81 2.31
N HIS A 162 -20.32 -1.34 1.94
CA HIS A 162 -19.08 -0.59 1.74
C HIS A 162 -18.86 -0.10 0.30
N HIS A 163 -19.57 -0.66 -0.68
CA HIS A 163 -19.35 -0.35 -2.10
C HIS A 163 -19.50 1.14 -2.43
N PRO A 164 -20.50 1.88 -1.91
CA PRO A 164 -20.60 3.31 -2.18
C PRO A 164 -19.42 4.12 -1.65
N ARG A 165 -18.86 3.74 -0.50
CA ARG A 165 -17.68 4.43 0.07
C ARG A 165 -16.43 4.15 -0.74
N ILE A 166 -16.25 2.91 -1.19
CA ILE A 166 -15.14 2.53 -2.08
C ILE A 166 -15.21 3.34 -3.37
N LEU A 167 -16.37 3.37 -4.01
CA LEU A 167 -16.57 4.10 -5.27
C LEU A 167 -16.28 5.59 -5.12
N LYS A 168 -16.83 6.23 -4.08
CA LYS A 168 -16.55 7.64 -3.76
C LYS A 168 -15.06 7.91 -3.53
N ASN A 169 -14.37 7.02 -2.84
CA ASN A 169 -12.93 7.18 -2.57
C ASN A 169 -12.08 7.03 -3.85
N ILE A 170 -12.41 6.06 -4.70
CA ILE A 170 -11.76 5.89 -6.01
C ILE A 170 -12.02 7.11 -6.89
N ALA A 171 -13.27 7.56 -7.01
CA ALA A 171 -13.62 8.74 -7.78
C ALA A 171 -12.89 9.99 -7.29
N PHE A 172 -12.83 10.20 -5.97
CA PHE A 172 -12.11 11.31 -5.35
C PHE A 172 -10.62 11.30 -5.74
N LEU A 173 -9.96 10.14 -5.66
CA LEU A 173 -8.55 10.02 -6.05
C LEU A 173 -8.33 10.28 -7.54
N LEU A 174 -9.18 9.71 -8.40
CA LEU A 174 -9.08 9.93 -9.85
C LEU A 174 -9.27 11.40 -10.21
N VAL A 175 -10.24 12.07 -9.60
CA VAL A 175 -10.44 13.53 -9.75
C VAL A 175 -9.23 14.30 -9.26
N SER A 176 -8.68 13.94 -8.08
CA SER A 176 -7.49 14.60 -7.53
C SER A 176 -6.27 14.44 -8.45
N TYR A 177 -6.04 13.24 -9.00
CA TYR A 177 -4.96 13.03 -9.98
C TYR A 177 -5.23 13.79 -11.28
N GLY A 178 -6.49 13.84 -11.75
CA GLY A 178 -6.88 14.63 -12.93
C GLY A 178 -6.59 16.11 -12.74
N ILE A 179 -6.87 16.68 -11.56
CA ILE A 179 -6.55 18.07 -11.21
C ILE A 179 -5.03 18.29 -11.25
N VAL A 180 -4.25 17.39 -10.65
CA VAL A 180 -2.78 17.51 -10.66
C VAL A 180 -2.22 17.44 -12.08
N VAL A 181 -2.71 16.51 -12.91
CA VAL A 181 -2.31 16.40 -14.32
C VAL A 181 -2.73 17.64 -15.12
N TYR A 182 -3.91 18.19 -14.85
CA TYR A 182 -4.38 19.42 -15.50
C TYR A 182 -3.48 20.63 -15.22
N TRP A 183 -3.06 20.81 -13.95
CA TRP A 183 -2.24 21.96 -13.55
C TRP A 183 -0.76 21.80 -13.87
N LEU A 184 -0.19 20.61 -13.70
CA LEU A 184 1.24 20.37 -13.93
C LEU A 184 1.56 19.91 -15.35
N GLY A 185 0.61 19.27 -16.02
CA GLY A 185 0.87 18.51 -17.23
C GLY A 185 1.47 17.13 -16.94
N LEU A 186 1.12 16.16 -17.77
CA LEU A 186 1.53 14.76 -17.60
C LEU A 186 3.05 14.59 -17.66
N LEU A 187 3.72 15.24 -18.61
CA LEU A 187 5.18 15.13 -18.79
C LEU A 187 5.93 15.67 -17.57
N GLN A 188 5.47 16.82 -17.04
CA GLN A 188 6.09 17.41 -15.85
C GLN A 188 5.87 16.49 -14.62
N LEU A 189 4.68 15.93 -14.47
CA LEU A 189 4.39 15.00 -13.37
C LEU A 189 5.25 13.73 -13.47
N VAL A 190 5.42 13.16 -14.67
CA VAL A 190 6.30 12.00 -14.89
C VAL A 190 7.77 12.37 -14.61
N SER A 191 8.22 13.54 -15.02
CA SER A 191 9.57 14.03 -14.69
C SER A 191 9.75 14.22 -13.18
N LEU A 192 8.73 14.72 -12.49
CA LEU A 192 8.80 15.02 -11.06
C LEU A 192 8.74 13.78 -10.17
N ALA A 193 7.98 12.74 -10.54
CA ALA A 193 7.69 11.62 -9.68
C ALA A 193 7.84 10.23 -10.33
N GLY A 194 8.01 10.15 -11.64
CA GLY A 194 8.00 8.86 -12.35
C GLY A 194 9.08 7.89 -11.89
N LEU A 195 10.33 8.36 -11.78
CA LEU A 195 11.43 7.53 -11.29
C LEU A 195 11.25 7.18 -9.81
N ALA A 196 10.78 8.11 -8.99
CA ALA A 196 10.52 7.87 -7.57
C ALA A 196 9.44 6.79 -7.36
N VAL A 197 8.34 6.84 -8.11
CA VAL A 197 7.28 5.81 -8.09
C VAL A 197 7.85 4.46 -8.54
N PHE A 198 8.63 4.43 -9.62
CA PHE A 198 9.28 3.20 -10.07
C PHE A 198 10.18 2.60 -8.99
N LEU A 199 11.07 3.39 -8.39
CA LEU A 199 11.94 2.94 -7.31
C LEU A 199 11.13 2.43 -6.13
N THR A 200 10.08 3.14 -5.71
CA THR A 200 9.20 2.70 -4.62
C THR A 200 8.61 1.33 -4.90
N LEU A 201 8.10 1.10 -6.11
CA LEU A 201 7.53 -0.19 -6.49
C LEU A 201 8.57 -1.33 -6.50
N VAL A 202 9.82 -1.03 -6.84
CA VAL A 202 10.91 -2.02 -6.87
C VAL A 202 11.25 -2.51 -5.47
N TYR A 203 11.39 -1.63 -4.48
CA TYR A 203 11.87 -2.05 -3.15
C TYR A 203 10.76 -2.27 -2.12
N GLN A 204 9.55 -1.77 -2.33
CA GLN A 204 8.45 -1.94 -1.37
C GLN A 204 8.01 -3.38 -1.25
N ASP A 205 7.92 -4.13 -2.36
CA ASP A 205 7.46 -5.52 -2.33
C ASP A 205 8.40 -6.45 -1.54
N PRO A 206 9.74 -6.40 -1.73
CA PRO A 206 10.65 -7.14 -0.86
C PRO A 206 10.48 -6.82 0.62
N LEU A 207 10.25 -5.55 0.97
CA LEU A 207 10.02 -5.15 2.36
C LEU A 207 8.70 -5.73 2.91
N LEU A 208 7.62 -5.68 2.14
CA LEU A 208 6.33 -6.25 2.55
C LEU A 208 6.38 -7.77 2.65
N LEU A 209 7.02 -8.44 1.69
CA LEU A 209 7.17 -9.88 1.69
C LEU A 209 8.01 -10.35 2.89
N SER A 210 9.02 -9.60 3.31
CA SER A 210 9.85 -9.95 4.46
C SER A 210 9.06 -10.05 5.77
N GLN A 211 7.96 -9.31 5.89
CA GLN A 211 7.09 -9.34 7.08
C GLN A 211 6.26 -10.63 7.19
N HIS A 212 6.11 -11.39 6.11
CA HIS A 212 5.26 -12.58 6.05
C HIS A 212 6.00 -13.87 5.70
N THR A 213 7.32 -13.88 5.71
CA THR A 213 8.15 -15.01 5.24
C THR A 213 8.03 -16.28 6.05
N HIS A 214 7.63 -16.20 7.32
CA HIS A 214 7.55 -17.34 8.23
C HIS A 214 6.13 -17.85 8.48
N ILE A 215 5.13 -17.24 7.85
CA ILE A 215 3.74 -17.65 8.03
C ILE A 215 3.46 -18.88 7.17
N PRO A 216 3.03 -20.01 7.76
CA PRO A 216 2.64 -21.19 7.00
C PRO A 216 1.50 -20.85 6.02
N GLN A 217 1.62 -21.33 4.79
CA GLN A 217 0.60 -21.12 3.76
C GLN A 217 -0.24 -22.39 3.60
N HIS A 218 -1.52 -22.30 3.91
CA HIS A 218 -2.49 -23.38 3.79
C HIS A 218 -3.53 -23.07 2.71
N LEU A 219 -4.20 -24.12 2.24
CA LEU A 219 -5.33 -24.00 1.31
C LEU A 219 -6.57 -24.62 1.96
N SER A 220 -7.67 -23.89 2.00
CA SER A 220 -8.95 -24.39 2.51
C SER A 220 -9.57 -25.43 1.58
N ARG A 221 -9.27 -25.35 0.28
CA ARG A 221 -9.84 -26.20 -0.79
C ARG A 221 -11.36 -26.24 -0.77
N GLY A 222 -11.98 -25.10 -0.39
CA GLY A 222 -13.45 -24.98 -0.29
C GLY A 222 -14.05 -25.59 1.00
N GLN A 223 -13.24 -26.09 1.91
CA GLN A 223 -13.71 -26.55 3.22
C GLN A 223 -13.96 -25.38 4.16
N LYS A 224 -14.89 -25.55 5.11
CA LYS A 224 -15.10 -24.58 6.19
C LYS A 224 -13.94 -24.68 7.18
N VAL A 225 -13.12 -23.64 7.21
CA VAL A 225 -11.99 -23.50 8.11
C VAL A 225 -12.19 -22.30 9.04
N LYS A 226 -11.42 -22.26 10.13
CA LYS A 226 -11.37 -21.12 11.03
C LYS A 226 -10.10 -20.30 10.75
N PRO A 227 -10.12 -18.98 10.96
CA PRO A 227 -8.90 -18.19 10.99
C PRO A 227 -7.89 -18.77 11.99
N PHE A 228 -6.61 -18.64 11.70
CA PHE A 228 -5.57 -18.91 12.68
C PHE A 228 -5.65 -17.92 13.85
N SER A 229 -5.13 -18.30 15.01
CA SER A 229 -4.96 -17.35 16.10
C SER A 229 -3.94 -16.27 15.72
N PRO A 230 -4.02 -15.04 16.28
CA PRO A 230 -3.05 -13.99 16.00
C PRO A 230 -1.59 -14.43 16.23
N LEU A 231 -1.34 -15.28 17.25
CA LEU A 231 -0.01 -15.80 17.56
C LEU A 231 0.52 -16.78 16.49
N GLU A 232 -0.37 -17.39 15.69
CA GLU A 232 0.01 -18.27 14.58
C GLU A 232 0.18 -17.52 13.27
N GLN A 233 -0.36 -16.29 13.18
CA GLN A 233 -0.34 -15.45 11.99
C GLN A 233 0.86 -14.51 11.94
N GLU A 234 1.36 -14.09 13.10
CA GLU A 234 2.45 -13.12 13.16
C GLU A 234 3.80 -13.83 13.29
N PRO A 235 4.78 -13.49 12.44
CA PRO A 235 6.15 -13.89 12.70
C PRO A 235 6.61 -13.24 14.00
N PHE A 236 7.37 -13.94 14.78
CA PHE A 236 7.96 -13.40 16.00
C PHE A 236 8.77 -12.14 15.65
N THR A 237 8.27 -10.98 16.08
CA THR A 237 9.00 -9.72 16.11
C THR A 237 9.75 -9.59 17.41
#